data_9412ec9605df9a58aed0bcaf9707601b
#
_entry.id   9412ec9605df9a58aed0bcaf9707601b
#
_cell.length_a   1.000
_cell.length_b   1.000
_cell.length_c   1.000
_cell.angle_alpha   90.00
_cell.angle_beta   90.00
_cell.angle_gamma   90.00
#
_symmetry.space_group_name_H-M   'P 1'
#
loop_
_entity.id
_entity.type
_entity.pdbx_description
1 polymer ?
#
loop_
_entity_poly.entity_id
_entity_poly.type
_entity_poly.pdbx_seq_one_letter_code
_entity_poly.pdbx_strand_id
1 'polypeptide(L)'
;NHSSKKEFNLSLYSSLLGVDLFWRQTGNDYHIQRMNLGDHINTDALRKVSFDGFKSSIKGLNLYYIFNHRKFSYPAAYSQSTRQKKSAGSWMVGLGYTQHQLEVDWDKLSAIVDERLNQKTKQQLEAKIDSSLMFSKVKYSDYSATVGYGYNWVFAKNWLFNASLSVGLAYNHSKSGDPEKDKFDLKNFNFKNFNFDGVGRFGVVWNNDRWYAGASTVIHSYNYHKDHFSTNSSFGSLNIYVGVNFGKKREYKNVK
;
A
#
# COMPACT_ATOMS: atom_id res chain seq x y z
N ASN A 1 1.40 10.40 -24.44
CA ASN A 1 0.43 9.69 -23.60
C ASN A 1 0.73 9.96 -22.14
N HIS A 2 -0.09 10.81 -21.50
CA HIS A 2 0.05 11.07 -20.08
C HIS A 2 -0.53 9.89 -19.28
N SER A 3 0.31 9.25 -18.49
CA SER A 3 -0.10 8.34 -17.44
C SER A 3 -1.08 9.05 -16.50
N SER A 4 -2.32 8.60 -16.45
CA SER A 4 -3.30 9.19 -15.55
C SER A 4 -3.21 8.52 -14.17
N LYS A 5 -2.19 8.90 -13.42
CA LYS A 5 -2.08 8.53 -12.01
C LYS A 5 -2.86 9.53 -11.17
N LYS A 6 -3.85 9.05 -10.44
CA LYS A 6 -4.56 9.83 -9.41
C LYS A 6 -4.25 9.23 -8.05
N GLU A 7 -3.91 10.07 -7.11
CA GLU A 7 -3.54 9.63 -5.77
C GLU A 7 -4.04 10.65 -4.73
N PHE A 8 -4.59 10.12 -3.65
CA PHE A 8 -4.98 10.88 -2.47
C PHE A 8 -4.49 10.13 -1.23
N ASN A 9 -3.77 10.82 -0.37
CA ASN A 9 -3.29 10.29 0.90
C ASN A 9 -3.59 11.32 1.99
N LEU A 10 -4.24 10.87 3.06
CA LEU A 10 -4.51 11.65 4.25
C LEU A 10 -4.08 10.85 5.48
N SER A 11 -3.13 11.39 6.22
CA SER A 11 -2.68 10.81 7.48
C SER A 11 -2.98 11.77 8.62
N LEU A 12 -3.75 11.31 9.59
CA LEU A 12 -4.12 12.04 10.79
C LEU A 12 -3.45 11.39 12.00
N TYR A 13 -2.72 12.19 12.75
CA TYR A 13 -1.97 11.71 13.91
C TYR A 13 -2.41 12.44 15.16
N SER A 14 -2.93 11.69 16.14
CA SER A 14 -3.03 12.11 17.52
C SER A 14 -1.86 11.55 18.34
N SER A 15 -1.80 11.86 19.62
CA SER A 15 -0.79 11.24 20.50
C SER A 15 -1.01 9.73 20.63
N LEU A 16 -2.25 9.30 20.63
CA LEU A 16 -2.70 7.94 20.97
C LEU A 16 -2.99 7.09 19.73
N LEU A 17 -3.57 7.71 18.72
CA LEU A 17 -4.09 7.05 17.53
C LEU A 17 -3.53 7.67 16.26
N GLY A 18 -3.32 6.85 15.26
CA GLY A 18 -3.08 7.27 13.89
C GLY A 18 -4.12 6.68 12.95
N VAL A 19 -4.48 7.46 11.95
CA VAL A 19 -5.42 7.08 10.90
C VAL A 19 -4.81 7.43 9.56
N ASP A 20 -4.70 6.46 8.67
CA ASP A 20 -4.30 6.68 7.29
C ASP A 20 -5.47 6.34 6.36
N LEU A 21 -5.83 7.29 5.53
CA LEU A 21 -6.77 7.12 4.43
C LEU A 21 -5.99 7.28 3.13
N PHE A 22 -6.15 6.35 2.22
CA PHE A 22 -5.51 6.44 0.92
C PHE A 22 -6.41 5.94 -0.19
N TRP A 23 -6.25 6.56 -1.34
CA TRP A 23 -6.86 6.13 -2.59
C TRP A 23 -5.86 6.38 -3.72
N ARG A 24 -5.68 5.39 -4.56
CA ARG A 24 -4.79 5.46 -5.70
C ARG A 24 -5.43 4.77 -6.89
N GLN A 25 -5.39 5.42 -8.01
CA GLN A 25 -5.79 4.87 -9.30
C GLN A 25 -4.63 5.02 -10.29
N THR A 26 -4.26 3.95 -10.93
CA THR A 26 -3.23 3.92 -11.97
C THR A 26 -3.81 3.27 -13.21
N GLY A 27 -3.49 3.81 -14.37
CA GLY A 27 -3.88 3.27 -15.66
C GLY A 27 -2.86 3.63 -16.73
N ASN A 28 -2.81 2.84 -17.78
CA ASN A 28 -2.10 3.09 -19.04
C ASN A 28 -0.56 3.14 -19.02
N ASP A 29 0.11 2.71 -17.92
CA ASP A 29 1.58 2.75 -17.82
C ASP A 29 2.17 1.41 -17.34
N TYR A 30 1.48 0.32 -17.61
CA TYR A 30 1.97 -0.98 -17.23
C TYR A 30 2.80 -1.60 -18.35
N HIS A 31 3.83 -2.33 -17.94
CA HIS A 31 4.63 -3.15 -18.84
C HIS A 31 4.47 -4.61 -18.43
N ILE A 32 4.27 -5.46 -19.38
CA ILE A 32 4.26 -6.91 -19.15
C ILE A 32 5.69 -7.32 -18.78
N GLN A 33 5.92 -7.66 -17.53
CA GLN A 33 7.25 -8.10 -17.09
C GLN A 33 7.49 -9.56 -17.42
N ARG A 34 6.52 -10.39 -17.15
CA ARG A 34 6.54 -11.83 -17.43
C ARG A 34 5.13 -12.38 -17.39
N MET A 35 4.77 -13.15 -18.39
CA MET A 35 3.54 -13.93 -18.38
C MET A 35 3.94 -15.40 -18.24
N ASN A 36 3.60 -16.04 -17.12
CA ASN A 36 3.87 -17.46 -16.89
C ASN A 36 2.55 -18.23 -16.91
N LEU A 37 2.34 -19.00 -17.94
CA LEU A 37 1.11 -19.75 -18.21
C LEU A 37 1.34 -21.27 -18.14
N GLY A 38 2.33 -21.69 -17.36
CA GLY A 38 2.76 -23.06 -17.18
C GLY A 38 4.04 -23.40 -17.94
N ASP A 39 4.64 -24.53 -17.59
CA ASP A 39 5.90 -24.97 -18.17
C ASP A 39 5.77 -25.16 -19.68
N HIS A 40 6.70 -24.59 -20.44
CA HIS A 40 6.89 -24.72 -21.88
C HIS A 40 6.23 -23.69 -22.83
N ILE A 41 5.55 -22.63 -22.33
CA ILE A 41 5.10 -21.54 -23.20
C ILE A 41 6.13 -20.40 -23.16
N ASN A 42 6.81 -20.16 -24.28
CA ASN A 42 7.75 -19.05 -24.38
C ASN A 42 6.99 -17.73 -24.62
N THR A 43 6.94 -16.89 -23.58
CA THR A 43 6.32 -15.57 -23.61
C THR A 43 7.33 -14.42 -23.58
N ASP A 44 8.60 -14.69 -23.89
CA ASP A 44 9.68 -13.69 -23.84
C ASP A 44 9.44 -12.52 -24.81
N ALA A 45 8.74 -12.76 -25.93
CA ALA A 45 8.36 -11.72 -26.87
C ALA A 45 7.39 -10.68 -26.30
N LEU A 46 6.68 -11.01 -25.21
CA LEU A 46 5.78 -10.09 -24.49
C LEU A 46 6.51 -9.31 -23.39
N ARG A 47 7.76 -9.63 -23.13
CA ARG A 47 8.53 -8.99 -22.06
C ARG A 47 8.81 -7.53 -22.36
N LYS A 48 8.54 -6.66 -21.41
CA LYS A 48 8.68 -5.18 -21.49
C LYS A 48 7.75 -4.51 -22.51
N VAL A 49 6.73 -5.21 -23.01
CA VAL A 49 5.72 -4.59 -23.87
C VAL A 49 4.83 -3.68 -23.01
N SER A 50 4.62 -2.46 -23.48
CA SER A 50 3.66 -1.53 -22.86
C SER A 50 2.24 -2.08 -23.04
N PHE A 51 1.48 -2.08 -21.94
CA PHE A 51 0.11 -2.58 -21.93
C PHE A 51 -0.85 -1.54 -21.36
N ASP A 52 -1.56 -0.87 -22.22
CA ASP A 52 -2.53 0.18 -21.88
C ASP A 52 -3.91 -0.34 -21.44
N GLY A 53 -4.09 -1.66 -21.41
CA GLY A 53 -5.35 -2.33 -21.07
C GLY A 53 -5.48 -2.70 -19.58
N PHE A 54 -4.55 -2.30 -18.72
CA PHE A 54 -4.59 -2.62 -17.30
C PHE A 54 -4.87 -1.38 -16.46
N LYS A 55 -5.90 -1.46 -15.60
CA LYS A 55 -6.20 -0.41 -14.63
C LYS A 55 -6.21 -1.02 -13.22
N SER A 56 -5.58 -0.33 -12.30
CA SER A 56 -5.58 -0.72 -10.88
C SER A 56 -6.09 0.43 -10.04
N SER A 57 -6.98 0.14 -9.11
CA SER A 57 -7.42 1.07 -8.09
C SER A 57 -7.31 0.43 -6.72
N ILE A 58 -6.72 1.16 -5.79
CA ILE A 58 -6.56 0.74 -4.40
C ILE A 58 -7.08 1.85 -3.51
N LYS A 59 -7.93 1.51 -2.55
CA LYS A 59 -8.35 2.43 -1.50
C LYS A 59 -8.29 1.71 -0.16
N GLY A 60 -7.93 2.43 0.89
CA GLY A 60 -7.79 1.83 2.22
C GLY A 60 -7.90 2.81 3.36
N LEU A 61 -8.16 2.22 4.50
CA LEU A 61 -8.21 2.85 5.81
C LEU A 61 -7.35 2.01 6.75
N ASN A 62 -6.40 2.64 7.43
CA ASN A 62 -5.65 2.03 8.52
C ASN A 62 -5.86 2.83 9.79
N LEU A 63 -6.14 2.13 10.87
CA LEU A 63 -6.25 2.68 12.22
C LEU A 63 -5.22 1.97 13.09
N TYR A 64 -4.41 2.72 13.84
CA TYR A 64 -3.43 2.11 14.73
C TYR A 64 -3.31 2.86 16.06
N TYR A 65 -3.05 2.08 17.10
CA TYR A 65 -2.85 2.53 18.49
C TYR A 65 -1.37 2.55 18.83
N ILE A 66 -0.94 3.60 19.51
CA ILE A 66 0.45 3.87 19.91
C ILE A 66 0.58 3.64 21.42
N PHE A 67 1.27 2.60 21.85
CA PHE A 67 1.37 2.22 23.25
C PHE A 67 2.13 3.26 24.10
N ASN A 68 3.29 3.68 23.64
CA ASN A 68 4.13 4.64 24.37
C ASN A 68 3.82 6.09 23.96
N HIS A 69 2.54 6.42 23.79
CA HIS A 69 2.06 7.71 23.32
C HIS A 69 2.46 8.91 24.21
N ARG A 70 2.87 8.65 25.44
CA ARG A 70 3.36 9.71 26.37
C ARG A 70 4.77 10.17 26.06
N LYS A 71 5.59 9.34 25.43
CA LYS A 71 7.01 9.62 25.11
C LYS A 71 7.27 9.68 23.62
N PHE A 72 6.59 8.86 22.83
CA PHE A 72 6.71 8.78 21.39
C PHE A 72 5.58 9.57 20.71
N SER A 73 5.90 10.38 19.71
CA SER A 73 4.94 11.25 19.03
C SER A 73 5.11 11.20 17.52
N TYR A 74 4.17 10.60 16.82
CA TYR A 74 4.07 10.75 15.38
C TYR A 74 3.76 12.18 14.92
N PRO A 75 2.91 12.96 15.64
CA PRO A 75 2.72 14.37 15.31
C PRO A 75 4.01 15.18 15.28
N ALA A 76 5.01 14.83 16.08
CA ALA A 76 6.31 15.50 16.04
C ALA A 76 7.13 15.17 14.79
N ALA A 77 6.93 14.00 14.20
CA ALA A 77 7.64 13.57 13.01
C ALA A 77 6.95 14.00 11.69
N TYR A 78 5.61 14.01 11.66
CA TYR A 78 4.87 14.08 10.41
C TYR A 78 3.94 15.29 10.27
N SER A 79 3.28 15.74 11.34
CA SER A 79 2.34 16.88 11.26
C SER A 79 2.84 18.16 11.88
N GLN A 80 3.98 18.12 12.55
CA GLN A 80 4.63 19.28 13.21
C GLN A 80 3.74 20.00 14.26
N SER A 81 2.66 19.37 14.71
CA SER A 81 1.75 19.93 15.71
C SER A 81 2.31 19.85 17.14
N THR A 82 3.32 19.01 17.33
CA THR A 82 4.06 18.88 18.61
C THR A 82 5.55 18.81 18.37
N ARG A 83 6.35 18.90 19.43
CA ARG A 83 7.80 18.73 19.38
C ARG A 83 8.26 17.70 20.40
N GLN A 84 9.01 16.73 19.96
CA GLN A 84 9.63 15.73 20.82
C GLN A 84 11.07 16.13 21.15
N LYS A 85 11.39 16.23 22.45
CA LYS A 85 12.70 16.69 22.93
C LYS A 85 13.67 15.57 23.28
N LYS A 86 13.19 14.35 23.48
CA LYS A 86 13.99 13.15 23.82
C LYS A 86 13.65 12.03 22.87
N SER A 87 14.64 11.25 22.52
CA SER A 87 14.45 10.04 21.72
C SER A 87 13.55 9.05 22.45
N ALA A 88 12.64 8.44 21.73
CA ALA A 88 11.74 7.42 22.25
C ALA A 88 11.19 6.56 21.14
N GLY A 89 10.84 5.33 21.48
CA GLY A 89 10.15 4.41 20.59
C GLY A 89 8.81 3.94 21.15
N SER A 90 8.01 3.33 20.29
CA SER A 90 6.73 2.75 20.66
C SER A 90 6.41 1.53 19.80
N TRP A 91 5.84 0.52 20.43
CA TRP A 91 5.06 -0.49 19.75
C TRP A 91 3.73 0.08 19.29
N MET A 92 3.19 -0.47 18.23
CA MET A 92 1.91 -0.10 17.67
C MET A 92 1.17 -1.35 17.24
N VAL A 93 -0.14 -1.33 17.37
CA VAL A 93 -1.04 -2.33 16.82
C VAL A 93 -2.09 -1.62 15.98
N GLY A 94 -2.53 -2.24 14.92
CA GLY A 94 -3.49 -1.60 14.02
C GLY A 94 -4.42 -2.58 13.35
N LEU A 95 -5.50 -2.00 12.80
CA LEU A 95 -6.46 -2.66 11.95
C LEU A 95 -6.51 -1.92 10.63
N GLY A 96 -6.57 -2.66 9.54
CA GLY A 96 -6.64 -2.13 8.19
C GLY A 96 -7.79 -2.72 7.40
N TYR A 97 -8.31 -1.91 6.50
CA TYR A 97 -9.21 -2.32 5.45
C TYR A 97 -8.69 -1.76 4.13
N THR A 98 -8.48 -2.64 3.17
CA THR A 98 -8.03 -2.25 1.84
C THR A 98 -8.92 -2.88 0.79
N GLN A 99 -9.37 -2.11 -0.18
CA GLN A 99 -10.11 -2.62 -1.32
C GLN A 99 -9.30 -2.41 -2.58
N HIS A 100 -9.10 -3.50 -3.30
CA HIS A 100 -8.43 -3.54 -4.59
C HIS A 100 -9.45 -3.75 -5.71
N GLN A 101 -9.24 -3.08 -6.82
CA GLN A 101 -9.97 -3.28 -8.05
C GLN A 101 -8.97 -3.34 -9.20
N LEU A 102 -9.02 -4.43 -9.92
CA LEU A 102 -8.21 -4.66 -11.10
C LEU A 102 -9.15 -4.80 -12.31
N GLU A 103 -8.82 -4.13 -13.39
CA GLU A 103 -9.52 -4.22 -14.67
C GLU A 103 -8.50 -4.57 -15.75
N VAL A 104 -8.83 -5.55 -16.58
CA VAL A 104 -8.01 -6.01 -17.69
C VAL A 104 -8.85 -5.95 -18.97
N ASP A 105 -8.34 -5.25 -19.95
CA ASP A 105 -8.89 -5.20 -21.31
C ASP A 105 -8.31 -6.37 -22.11
N TRP A 106 -9.08 -7.43 -22.21
CA TRP A 106 -8.67 -8.66 -22.88
C TRP A 106 -8.54 -8.51 -24.39
N ASP A 107 -9.32 -7.63 -25.01
CA ASP A 107 -9.25 -7.37 -26.46
C ASP A 107 -7.91 -6.74 -26.81
N LYS A 108 -7.43 -5.80 -25.98
CA LYS A 108 -6.10 -5.22 -26.15
C LYS A 108 -4.99 -6.22 -25.87
N LEU A 109 -5.17 -7.09 -24.87
CA LEU A 109 -4.17 -8.11 -24.57
C LEU A 109 -4.08 -9.12 -25.70
N SER A 110 -5.20 -9.59 -26.24
CA SER A 110 -5.22 -10.52 -27.36
C SER A 110 -4.60 -9.90 -28.61
N ALA A 111 -4.86 -8.62 -28.90
CA ALA A 111 -4.22 -7.93 -30.03
C ALA A 111 -2.68 -7.90 -29.91
N ILE A 112 -2.14 -7.65 -28.71
CA ILE A 112 -0.68 -7.70 -28.48
C ILE A 112 -0.13 -9.12 -28.62
N VAL A 113 -0.85 -10.11 -28.12
CA VAL A 113 -0.51 -11.53 -28.26
C VAL A 113 -0.49 -11.90 -29.74
N ASP A 114 -1.46 -11.43 -30.51
CA ASP A 114 -1.59 -11.68 -31.93
C ASP A 114 -0.47 -11.04 -32.76
N GLU A 115 0.00 -9.88 -32.36
CA GLU A 115 1.09 -9.20 -33.03
C GLU A 115 2.46 -9.82 -32.72
N ARG A 116 2.66 -10.31 -31.50
CA ARG A 116 3.99 -10.65 -30.97
C ARG A 116 4.30 -12.13 -30.87
N LEU A 117 3.29 -12.99 -30.84
CA LEU A 117 3.47 -14.42 -30.68
C LEU A 117 3.19 -15.18 -31.99
N ASN A 118 3.93 -16.25 -32.21
CA ASN A 118 3.71 -17.14 -33.34
C ASN A 118 2.46 -18.03 -33.11
N GLN A 119 1.90 -18.58 -34.19
CA GLN A 119 0.65 -19.36 -34.15
C GLN A 119 0.67 -20.55 -33.18
N LYS A 120 1.79 -21.24 -33.06
CA LYS A 120 1.94 -22.39 -32.17
C LYS A 120 1.82 -21.99 -30.68
N THR A 121 2.45 -20.87 -30.34
CA THR A 121 2.40 -20.32 -28.97
C THR A 121 1.01 -19.76 -28.66
N LYS A 122 0.31 -19.17 -29.64
CA LYS A 122 -1.07 -18.69 -29.46
C LYS A 122 -2.02 -19.83 -29.15
N GLN A 123 -2.00 -20.91 -29.89
CA GLN A 123 -2.86 -22.09 -29.67
C GLN A 123 -2.59 -22.71 -28.29
N GLN A 124 -1.33 -22.75 -27.87
CA GLN A 124 -0.97 -23.22 -26.52
C GLN A 124 -1.48 -22.27 -25.41
N LEU A 125 -1.49 -20.98 -25.71
CA LEU A 125 -1.99 -19.94 -24.81
C LEU A 125 -3.51 -20.02 -24.67
N GLU A 126 -4.24 -20.06 -25.80
CA GLU A 126 -5.70 -20.18 -25.84
C GLU A 126 -6.20 -21.46 -25.16
N ALA A 127 -5.50 -22.59 -25.35
CA ALA A 127 -5.84 -23.84 -24.69
C ALA A 127 -5.67 -23.82 -23.15
N LYS A 128 -4.87 -22.89 -22.62
CA LYS A 128 -4.62 -22.75 -21.19
C LYS A 128 -5.34 -21.58 -20.52
N ILE A 129 -5.81 -20.61 -21.29
CA ILE A 129 -6.66 -19.54 -20.77
C ILE A 129 -8.07 -20.13 -20.64
N ASP A 130 -8.36 -20.65 -19.44
CA ASP A 130 -9.71 -21.03 -19.07
C ASP A 130 -10.59 -19.76 -18.98
N SER A 131 -11.86 -19.89 -19.35
CA SER A 131 -12.86 -18.81 -19.24
C SER A 131 -12.95 -18.23 -17.80
N SER A 132 -12.55 -18.99 -16.79
CA SER A 132 -12.44 -18.53 -15.42
C SER A 132 -11.32 -17.51 -15.16
N LEU A 133 -10.32 -17.43 -16.06
CA LEU A 133 -9.24 -16.45 -16.03
C LEU A 133 -9.57 -15.17 -16.81
N MET A 134 -10.59 -15.21 -17.68
CA MET A 134 -11.03 -14.05 -18.46
C MET A 134 -11.95 -13.12 -17.67
N PHE A 135 -11.45 -12.61 -16.55
CA PHE A 135 -12.19 -11.59 -15.82
C PHE A 135 -11.88 -10.18 -16.34
N SER A 136 -12.87 -9.46 -16.77
CA SER A 136 -12.70 -8.04 -17.16
C SER A 136 -12.49 -7.14 -15.92
N LYS A 137 -13.00 -7.56 -14.76
CA LYS A 137 -12.94 -6.79 -13.52
C LYS A 137 -12.94 -7.69 -12.31
N VAL A 138 -11.93 -7.54 -11.46
CA VAL A 138 -11.84 -8.20 -10.14
C VAL A 138 -11.88 -7.16 -9.04
N LYS A 139 -12.71 -7.41 -8.04
CA LYS A 139 -12.74 -6.65 -6.78
C LYS A 139 -12.50 -7.60 -5.63
N TYR A 140 -11.56 -7.25 -4.77
CA TYR A 140 -11.34 -7.97 -3.52
C TYR A 140 -11.04 -6.98 -2.39
N SER A 141 -11.32 -7.41 -1.18
CA SER A 141 -11.12 -6.63 0.03
C SER A 141 -10.24 -7.38 0.99
N ASP A 142 -9.30 -6.68 1.61
CA ASP A 142 -8.40 -7.20 2.62
C ASP A 142 -8.72 -6.57 3.97
N TYR A 143 -8.86 -7.42 4.99
CA TYR A 143 -8.94 -7.02 6.39
C TYR A 143 -7.62 -7.39 7.04
N SER A 144 -6.90 -6.43 7.59
CA SER A 144 -5.58 -6.69 8.15
C SER A 144 -5.50 -6.34 9.64
N ALA A 145 -4.70 -7.14 10.34
CA ALA A 145 -4.23 -6.83 11.68
C ALA A 145 -2.72 -6.62 11.63
N THR A 146 -2.24 -5.52 12.17
CA THR A 146 -0.85 -5.11 12.05
C THR A 146 -0.19 -4.94 13.40
N VAL A 147 1.09 -5.23 13.47
CA VAL A 147 1.98 -4.89 14.58
C VAL A 147 3.20 -4.16 14.03
N GLY A 148 3.66 -3.18 14.73
CA GLY A 148 4.79 -2.39 14.29
C GLY A 148 5.57 -1.77 15.43
N TYR A 149 6.74 -1.26 15.10
CA TYR A 149 7.57 -0.48 15.99
C TYR A 149 8.05 0.78 15.30
N GLY A 150 7.98 1.90 15.99
CA GLY A 150 8.51 3.17 15.54
C GLY A 150 9.48 3.77 16.54
N TYR A 151 10.49 4.45 16.04
CA TYR A 151 11.49 5.14 16.85
C TYR A 151 11.69 6.56 16.36
N ASN A 152 11.60 7.51 17.28
CA ASN A 152 11.97 8.90 17.07
C ASN A 152 13.35 9.14 17.68
N TRP A 153 14.32 9.43 16.85
CA TRP A 153 15.67 9.77 17.26
C TRP A 153 15.84 11.29 17.20
N VAL A 154 15.99 11.91 18.36
CA VAL A 154 16.36 13.32 18.51
C VAL A 154 17.88 13.39 18.55
N PHE A 155 18.52 13.60 17.41
CA PHE A 155 19.97 13.49 17.26
C PHE A 155 20.70 14.84 17.37
N ALA A 156 19.97 15.96 17.27
CA ALA A 156 20.52 17.29 17.47
C ALA A 156 19.46 18.27 17.95
N LYS A 157 19.87 19.47 18.35
CA LYS A 157 18.93 20.53 18.76
C LYS A 157 17.98 20.82 17.59
N ASN A 158 16.68 20.64 17.83
CA ASN A 158 15.61 20.87 16.87
C ASN A 158 15.51 19.85 15.75
N TRP A 159 16.33 18.79 15.70
CA TRP A 159 16.29 17.75 14.69
C TRP A 159 15.74 16.44 15.22
N LEU A 160 14.85 15.86 14.47
CA LEU A 160 14.24 14.56 14.73
C LEU A 160 14.27 13.72 13.47
N PHE A 161 14.70 12.48 13.60
CA PHE A 161 14.52 11.43 12.59
C PHE A 161 13.56 10.38 13.12
N ASN A 162 12.58 10.02 12.33
CA ASN A 162 11.67 8.91 12.62
C ASN A 162 11.92 7.77 11.63
N ALA A 163 11.93 6.56 12.17
CA ALA A 163 11.81 5.34 11.37
C ALA A 163 10.77 4.45 12.03
N SER A 164 9.84 3.91 11.25
CA SER A 164 8.88 2.92 11.72
C SER A 164 8.60 1.87 10.67
N LEU A 165 8.39 0.64 11.15
CA LEU A 165 8.03 -0.51 10.34
C LEU A 165 6.84 -1.20 10.98
N SER A 166 5.83 -1.49 10.20
CA SER A 166 4.67 -2.30 10.59
C SER A 166 4.51 -3.44 9.63
N VAL A 167 4.22 -4.60 10.15
CA VAL A 167 3.90 -5.81 9.38
C VAL A 167 2.52 -6.28 9.79
N GLY A 168 1.78 -6.83 8.86
CA GLY A 168 0.43 -7.27 9.10
C GLY A 168 0.10 -8.57 8.40
N LEU A 169 -0.89 -9.24 8.94
CA LEU A 169 -1.58 -10.34 8.31
C LEU A 169 -2.90 -9.81 7.76
N ALA A 170 -3.09 -9.93 6.46
CA ALA A 170 -4.31 -9.54 5.77
C ALA A 170 -5.09 -10.80 5.37
N TYR A 171 -6.38 -10.80 5.68
CA TYR A 171 -7.31 -11.81 5.22
C TYR A 171 -8.04 -11.29 3.97
N ASN A 172 -7.88 -12.00 2.88
CA ASN A 172 -8.49 -11.64 1.61
C ASN A 172 -9.92 -12.20 1.50
N HIS A 173 -10.85 -11.30 1.19
CA HIS A 173 -12.22 -11.63 0.87
C HIS A 173 -12.54 -11.16 -0.56
N SER A 174 -12.60 -12.09 -1.49
CA SER A 174 -12.99 -11.78 -2.87
C SER A 174 -14.50 -11.91 -3.04
N LYS A 175 -15.14 -10.90 -3.60
CA LYS A 175 -16.56 -10.96 -3.94
C LYS A 175 -16.74 -11.77 -5.22
N SER A 176 -17.46 -12.87 -5.11
CA SER A 176 -17.73 -13.77 -6.25
C SER A 176 -18.96 -13.38 -7.08
N GLY A 177 -19.62 -12.28 -6.72
CA GLY A 177 -20.88 -11.85 -7.39
C GLY A 177 -22.13 -12.59 -6.92
N ASP A 178 -21.99 -13.55 -6.02
CA ASP A 178 -23.09 -14.29 -5.40
C ASP A 178 -23.32 -13.79 -3.96
N PRO A 179 -24.45 -13.09 -3.67
CA PRO A 179 -24.67 -12.48 -2.36
C PRO A 179 -24.69 -13.47 -1.19
N GLU A 180 -24.98 -14.74 -1.45
CA GLU A 180 -24.96 -15.76 -0.40
C GLU A 180 -23.55 -16.26 -0.08
N LYS A 181 -22.65 -16.28 -1.06
CA LYS A 181 -21.23 -16.63 -0.89
C LYS A 181 -20.38 -15.47 -0.39
N ASP A 182 -20.89 -14.26 -0.52
CA ASP A 182 -20.19 -13.04 -0.10
C ASP A 182 -20.34 -12.70 1.40
N LYS A 183 -21.06 -13.54 2.18
CA LYS A 183 -21.15 -13.38 3.63
C LYS A 183 -19.82 -13.83 4.28
N PHE A 184 -19.28 -12.95 5.11
CA PHE A 184 -18.14 -13.30 5.96
C PHE A 184 -18.58 -14.37 6.95
N ASP A 185 -18.13 -15.60 6.72
CA ASP A 185 -18.42 -16.73 7.58
C ASP A 185 -17.13 -17.26 8.20
N LEU A 186 -17.01 -17.14 9.51
CA LEU A 186 -15.88 -17.66 10.28
C LEU A 186 -15.70 -19.18 10.15
N LYS A 187 -16.74 -19.91 9.72
CA LYS A 187 -16.66 -21.37 9.50
C LYS A 187 -15.91 -21.75 8.23
N ASN A 188 -15.82 -20.84 7.25
CA ASN A 188 -15.13 -21.04 5.98
C ASN A 188 -13.72 -20.40 5.97
N PHE A 189 -13.11 -20.29 7.15
CA PHE A 189 -11.80 -19.71 7.33
C PHE A 189 -10.71 -20.56 6.65
N ASN A 190 -10.10 -20.05 5.60
CA ASN A 190 -9.07 -20.76 4.86
C ASN A 190 -7.70 -20.04 5.00
N PHE A 191 -6.72 -20.74 5.54
CA PHE A 191 -5.36 -20.23 5.71
C PHE A 191 -4.66 -19.83 4.42
N LYS A 192 -5.11 -20.31 3.26
CA LYS A 192 -4.59 -19.90 1.95
C LYS A 192 -4.94 -18.48 1.54
N ASN A 193 -5.88 -17.83 2.25
CA ASN A 193 -6.31 -16.46 1.97
C ASN A 193 -5.55 -15.42 2.79
N PHE A 194 -4.47 -15.80 3.48
CA PHE A 194 -3.64 -14.86 4.21
C PHE A 194 -2.52 -14.30 3.35
N ASN A 195 -2.39 -13.00 3.42
CA ASN A 195 -1.33 -12.24 2.79
C ASN A 195 -0.55 -11.45 3.84
N PHE A 196 0.68 -11.09 3.52
CA PHE A 196 1.50 -10.23 4.36
C PHE A 196 1.49 -8.81 3.80
N ASP A 197 1.20 -7.87 4.67
CA ASP A 197 1.26 -6.44 4.37
C ASP A 197 2.39 -5.80 5.16
N GLY A 198 3.05 -4.82 4.56
CA GLY A 198 4.11 -4.06 5.20
C GLY A 198 3.92 -2.56 4.98
N VAL A 199 4.19 -1.78 6.03
CA VAL A 199 4.21 -0.31 5.93
C VAL A 199 5.47 0.23 6.60
N GLY A 200 6.33 0.84 5.79
CA GLY A 200 7.51 1.57 6.24
C GLY A 200 7.23 3.08 6.24
N ARG A 201 7.63 3.78 7.31
CA ARG A 201 7.56 5.24 7.38
C ARG A 201 8.89 5.79 7.83
N PHE A 202 9.36 6.81 7.14
CA PHE A 202 10.59 7.51 7.48
C PHE A 202 10.33 9.00 7.41
N GLY A 203 10.95 9.73 8.31
CA GLY A 203 10.83 11.18 8.32
C GLY A 203 12.02 11.84 8.96
N VAL A 204 12.45 12.95 8.41
CA VAL A 204 13.42 13.84 9.01
C VAL A 204 12.82 15.22 9.11
N VAL A 205 12.95 15.85 10.25
CA VAL A 205 12.40 17.16 10.49
C VAL A 205 13.32 18.03 11.33
N TRP A 206 13.43 19.28 10.95
CA TRP A 206 13.96 20.37 11.74
C TRP A 206 12.82 21.26 12.19
N ASN A 207 12.73 21.58 13.48
CA ASN A 207 11.66 22.34 14.06
C ASN A 207 12.14 23.17 15.27
N ASN A 208 12.19 24.50 15.10
CA ASN A 208 12.60 25.45 16.13
C ASN A 208 11.44 26.13 16.87
N ASP A 209 10.24 25.53 16.84
CA ASP A 209 8.97 26.02 17.39
C ASP A 209 8.27 27.06 16.52
N ARG A 210 8.98 27.94 15.82
CA ARG A 210 8.41 28.94 14.91
C ARG A 210 8.44 28.45 13.46
N TRP A 211 9.58 27.97 12.99
CA TRP A 211 9.77 27.42 11.65
C TRP A 211 9.97 25.94 11.72
N TYR A 212 9.50 25.24 10.72
CA TYR A 212 9.80 23.85 10.52
C TYR A 212 10.01 23.52 9.05
N ALA A 213 10.89 22.59 8.81
CA ALA A 213 11.13 22.00 7.49
C ALA A 213 11.39 20.50 7.64
N GLY A 214 10.99 19.73 6.66
CA GLY A 214 11.23 18.29 6.73
C GLY A 214 10.90 17.57 5.43
N ALA A 215 11.24 16.30 5.46
CA ALA A 215 10.86 15.34 4.44
C ALA A 215 10.35 14.07 5.09
N SER A 216 9.35 13.46 4.50
CA SER A 216 8.80 12.20 4.97
C SER A 216 8.40 11.30 3.81
N THR A 217 8.55 10.00 3.99
CA THR A 217 8.10 9.00 3.04
C THR A 217 7.31 7.91 3.76
N VAL A 218 6.28 7.42 3.09
CA VAL A 218 5.53 6.23 3.47
C VAL A 218 5.59 5.25 2.32
N ILE A 219 5.96 4.02 2.61
CA ILE A 219 6.06 2.93 1.65
C ILE A 219 5.11 1.84 2.09
N HIS A 220 4.18 1.47 1.22
CA HIS A 220 3.26 0.36 1.40
C HIS A 220 3.70 -0.79 0.52
N SER A 221 3.66 -1.99 1.06
CA SER A 221 3.91 -3.24 0.33
C SER A 221 2.79 -4.22 0.65
N TYR A 222 2.07 -4.63 -0.38
CA TYR A 222 0.99 -5.58 -0.30
C TYR A 222 1.35 -6.79 -1.14
N ASN A 223 1.33 -7.95 -0.53
CA ASN A 223 1.57 -9.20 -1.21
C ASN A 223 0.24 -9.97 -1.30
N TYR A 224 -0.17 -10.29 -2.51
CA TYR A 224 -1.36 -11.08 -2.77
C TYR A 224 -0.98 -12.38 -3.46
N HIS A 225 -1.39 -13.48 -2.88
CA HIS A 225 -1.17 -14.81 -3.45
C HIS A 225 -2.47 -15.62 -3.43
N LYS A 226 -2.87 -16.10 -4.59
CA LYS A 226 -3.99 -17.04 -4.75
C LYS A 226 -3.60 -18.09 -5.80
N ASP A 227 -4.14 -19.29 -5.71
CA ASP A 227 -3.74 -20.54 -6.37
C ASP A 227 -3.11 -20.43 -7.78
N HIS A 228 -3.55 -19.47 -8.60
CA HIS A 228 -3.02 -19.25 -9.97
C HIS A 228 -2.59 -17.81 -10.27
N PHE A 229 -2.69 -16.92 -9.29
CA PHE A 229 -2.36 -15.51 -9.47
C PHE A 229 -1.65 -14.95 -8.24
N SER A 230 -0.50 -14.35 -8.48
CA SER A 230 0.28 -13.66 -7.46
C SER A 230 0.57 -12.25 -7.93
N THR A 231 0.32 -11.28 -7.08
CA THR A 231 0.72 -9.90 -7.35
C THR A 231 1.40 -9.31 -6.12
N ASN A 232 2.46 -8.57 -6.38
CA ASN A 232 3.15 -7.79 -5.37
C ASN A 232 3.01 -6.32 -5.76
N SER A 233 2.36 -5.54 -4.92
CA SER A 233 2.15 -4.13 -5.14
C SER A 233 2.90 -3.32 -4.08
N SER A 234 3.91 -2.58 -4.52
CA SER A 234 4.63 -1.65 -3.66
C SER A 234 4.47 -0.24 -4.19
N PHE A 235 4.09 0.68 -3.33
CA PHE A 235 3.98 2.08 -3.67
C PHE A 235 4.33 2.95 -2.47
N GLY A 236 4.72 4.18 -2.73
CA GLY A 236 5.09 5.11 -1.69
C GLY A 236 4.84 6.55 -2.10
N SER A 237 4.83 7.42 -1.10
CA SER A 237 4.78 8.87 -1.28
C SER A 237 5.98 9.51 -0.60
N LEU A 238 6.51 10.55 -1.22
CA LEU A 238 7.54 11.42 -0.66
C LEU A 238 6.95 12.81 -0.51
N ASN A 239 7.01 13.37 0.70
CA ASN A 239 6.55 14.70 1.00
C ASN A 239 7.74 15.53 1.49
N ILE A 240 7.93 16.73 0.92
CA ILE A 240 8.88 17.72 1.35
C ILE A 240 8.08 18.96 1.73
N TYR A 241 8.34 19.52 2.89
CA TYR A 241 7.55 20.62 3.41
C TYR A 241 8.38 21.62 4.20
N VAL A 242 7.90 22.84 4.18
CA VAL A 242 8.36 23.94 5.04
C VAL A 242 7.14 24.69 5.55
N GLY A 243 7.21 25.19 6.76
CA GLY A 243 6.08 25.91 7.33
C GLY A 243 6.43 26.75 8.56
N VAL A 244 5.44 27.54 8.96
CA VAL A 244 5.52 28.47 10.09
C VAL A 244 4.38 28.21 11.06
N ASN A 245 4.69 28.21 12.34
CA ASN A 245 3.69 28.11 13.39
C ASN A 245 3.29 29.49 13.87
N PHE A 246 2.01 29.83 13.76
CA PHE A 246 1.45 31.12 14.17
C PHE A 246 0.97 31.16 15.63
N GLY A 247 1.09 30.08 16.38
CA GLY A 247 0.64 29.97 17.76
C GLY A 247 1.64 29.27 18.67
N LYS A 248 1.49 29.45 20.01
CA LYS A 248 2.26 28.70 20.98
C LYS A 248 1.86 27.23 20.92
N LYS A 249 2.82 26.34 20.62
CA LYS A 249 2.61 24.91 20.68
C LYS A 249 2.34 24.46 22.12
N ARG A 250 1.44 23.50 22.30
CA ARG A 250 1.35 22.73 23.53
C ARG A 250 2.67 21.98 23.71
N GLU A 251 3.45 22.35 24.70
CA GLU A 251 4.61 21.57 25.12
C GLU A 251 4.13 20.23 25.67
N TYR A 252 4.79 19.14 25.24
CA TYR A 252 4.66 17.84 25.89
C TYR A 252 5.31 17.97 27.31
N LYS A 253 4.52 18.40 28.30
CA LYS A 253 5.02 18.72 29.63
C LYS A 253 5.42 17.51 30.48
N ASN A 254 5.11 16.28 30.06
CA ASN A 254 5.26 15.10 30.90
C ASN A 254 6.35 14.16 30.41
N VAL A 255 7.56 14.64 30.25
CA VAL A 255 8.74 13.78 30.19
C VAL A 255 9.64 14.16 31.35
N LYS A 256 9.26 13.73 32.58
CA LYS A 256 10.19 13.56 33.66
C LYS A 256 10.95 12.25 33.53
#